data_e9765e8d9f0665395940910aa6593d17
#
_entry.id   e9765e8d9f0665395940910aa6593d17
#
_cell.length_a   1.000
_cell.length_b   1.000
_cell.length_c   1.000
_cell.angle_alpha   90.00
_cell.angle_beta   90.00
_cell.angle_gamma   90.00
#
_symmetry.space_group_name_H-M   'P 1'
#
loop_
_entity.id
_entity.type
_entity.pdbx_description
1 polymer ?
#
loop_
_entity_poly.entity_id
_entity_poly.type
_entity_poly.pdbx_seq_one_letter_code
_entity_poly.pdbx_strand_id
1 'polypeptide(L)'
;LAFALNEHPRFVGPRRYRYHSPIVSAEWCGFTNHPWGRGLINFNADDEERALETYRTWIHLFELLRYYSWIVDRFHLSTQVYQSAARGVEYDFAWLEERLARLGFRLILCTRTDGSFAAARRARLAVSGNPGQYDDLGVFVREQEALRARARRSQLPCLEVDVSNSDIPAAADRIVAWLAATGGLGEGESGKVGT
;
A
#
# COMPACT_ATOMS: atom_id res chain seq x y z
N LEU A 1 -0.10 3.49 -9.66
CA LEU A 1 1.31 3.43 -9.28
C LEU A 1 1.77 1.99 -9.03
N ALA A 2 1.02 1.17 -8.25
CA ALA A 2 1.39 -0.23 -7.97
C ALA A 2 1.66 -1.03 -9.27
N PHE A 3 0.81 -0.91 -10.28
CA PHE A 3 1.02 -1.54 -11.59
C PHE A 3 2.26 -0.99 -12.32
N ALA A 4 2.48 0.33 -12.26
CA ALA A 4 3.66 0.93 -12.89
C ALA A 4 4.97 0.45 -12.21
N LEU A 5 4.97 0.27 -10.90
CA LEU A 5 6.09 -0.34 -10.19
C LEU A 5 6.29 -1.80 -10.59
N ASN A 6 5.20 -2.57 -10.68
CA ASN A 6 5.25 -3.97 -11.06
C ASN A 6 5.83 -4.21 -12.47
N GLU A 7 5.58 -3.27 -13.40
CA GLU A 7 6.08 -3.30 -14.77
C GLU A 7 7.46 -2.61 -14.94
N HIS A 8 7.97 -1.96 -13.89
CA HIS A 8 9.20 -1.19 -13.99
C HIS A 8 10.41 -2.10 -14.27
N PRO A 9 11.27 -1.81 -15.29
CA PRO A 9 12.35 -2.70 -15.71
C PRO A 9 13.33 -3.10 -14.58
N ARG A 10 13.66 -2.18 -13.70
CA ARG A 10 14.55 -2.46 -12.55
C ARG A 10 13.87 -3.30 -11.46
N PHE A 11 12.54 -3.31 -11.40
CA PHE A 11 11.78 -4.13 -10.48
C PHE A 11 11.60 -5.56 -11.00
N VAL A 12 11.30 -5.68 -12.29
CA VAL A 12 11.15 -6.97 -12.99
C VAL A 12 12.50 -7.66 -13.15
N GLY A 13 13.57 -6.89 -13.37
CA GLY A 13 14.91 -7.40 -13.64
C GLY A 13 15.04 -8.16 -14.98
N PRO A 14 16.24 -8.65 -15.31
CA PRO A 14 16.54 -9.31 -16.60
C PRO A 14 16.13 -10.79 -16.59
N ARG A 15 14.97 -11.14 -16.08
CA ARG A 15 14.52 -12.54 -15.97
C ARG A 15 14.03 -13.06 -17.34
N ARG A 16 14.40 -14.28 -17.66
CA ARG A 16 13.95 -14.97 -18.87
C ARG A 16 12.43 -15.17 -18.92
N TYR A 17 11.81 -15.36 -17.74
CA TYR A 17 10.37 -15.39 -17.56
C TYR A 17 10.01 -14.23 -16.64
N ARG A 18 9.12 -13.36 -17.09
CA ARG A 18 8.58 -12.27 -16.27
C ARG A 18 7.56 -12.83 -15.29
N TYR A 19 8.00 -13.08 -14.10
CA TYR A 19 7.09 -13.29 -12.97
C TYR A 19 6.83 -11.92 -12.34
N HIS A 20 5.62 -11.43 -12.51
CA HIS A 20 5.21 -10.18 -11.87
C HIS A 20 5.17 -10.38 -10.37
N SER A 21 5.55 -9.36 -9.62
CA SER A 21 5.37 -9.32 -8.18
C SER A 21 3.88 -9.41 -7.86
N PRO A 22 3.46 -10.27 -6.93
CA PRO A 22 2.06 -10.30 -6.53
C PRO A 22 1.63 -8.96 -5.96
N ILE A 23 0.49 -8.44 -6.44
CA ILE A 23 -0.15 -7.25 -5.90
C ILE A 23 -1.35 -7.71 -5.08
N VAL A 24 -1.37 -7.35 -3.81
CA VAL A 24 -2.53 -7.55 -2.94
C VAL A 24 -3.01 -6.19 -2.43
N SER A 25 -4.31 -6.04 -2.23
CA SER A 25 -4.90 -4.80 -1.77
C SER A 25 -5.81 -5.02 -0.58
N ALA A 26 -5.55 -4.34 0.52
CA ALA A 26 -6.43 -4.37 1.68
C ALA A 26 -7.77 -3.67 1.40
N GLU A 27 -7.78 -2.71 0.46
CA GLU A 27 -9.02 -2.05 0.03
C GLU A 27 -9.97 -3.02 -0.69
N TRP A 28 -9.42 -4.00 -1.40
CA TRP A 28 -10.18 -4.99 -2.17
C TRP A 28 -10.42 -6.28 -1.39
N CYS A 29 -9.89 -6.40 -0.18
CA CYS A 29 -10.14 -7.51 0.73
C CYS A 29 -11.47 -7.28 1.43
N GLY A 30 -12.57 -7.55 0.73
CA GLY A 30 -13.93 -7.37 1.23
C GLY A 30 -14.39 -8.55 2.09
N PHE A 31 -15.12 -8.27 3.14
CA PHE A 31 -15.78 -9.27 3.99
C PHE A 31 -17.24 -9.48 3.61
N THR A 32 -17.77 -8.60 2.78
CA THR A 32 -19.14 -8.68 2.25
C THR A 32 -19.13 -8.70 0.73
N ASN A 33 -20.12 -9.35 0.13
CA ASN A 33 -20.28 -9.40 -1.33
C ASN A 33 -20.95 -8.14 -1.91
N HIS A 34 -21.18 -7.13 -1.09
CA HIS A 34 -21.84 -5.90 -1.52
C HIS A 34 -20.78 -4.92 -2.08
N PRO A 35 -20.99 -4.30 -3.24
CA PRO A 35 -20.16 -3.20 -3.71
C PRO A 35 -20.09 -2.13 -2.62
N TRP A 36 -18.87 -1.61 -2.35
CA TRP A 36 -18.64 -0.63 -1.27
C TRP A 36 -18.92 -1.18 0.14
N GLY A 37 -18.88 -2.50 0.26
CA GLY A 37 -19.05 -3.20 1.52
C GLY A 37 -17.88 -3.00 2.48
N ARG A 38 -17.97 -3.69 3.60
CA ARG A 38 -16.90 -3.68 4.61
C ARG A 38 -15.83 -4.69 4.28
N GLY A 39 -14.60 -4.37 4.65
CA GLY A 39 -13.44 -5.22 4.42
C GLY A 39 -12.33 -4.92 5.41
N LEU A 40 -11.12 -5.28 5.04
CA LEU A 40 -9.95 -5.26 5.93
C LEU A 40 -9.60 -3.85 6.47
N ILE A 41 -9.99 -2.77 5.81
CA ILE A 41 -9.74 -1.41 6.28
C ILE A 41 -10.91 -0.89 7.13
N ASN A 42 -12.14 -1.13 6.69
CA ASN A 42 -13.35 -0.49 7.19
C ASN A 42 -14.31 -1.47 7.88
N PHE A 43 -13.79 -2.53 8.47
CA PHE A 43 -14.59 -3.51 9.20
C PHE A 43 -15.33 -2.89 10.40
N ASN A 44 -16.40 -3.55 10.84
CA ASN A 44 -17.11 -3.22 12.07
C ASN A 44 -16.63 -4.09 13.24
N ALA A 45 -17.24 -3.90 14.42
CA ALA A 45 -16.87 -4.66 15.60
C ALA A 45 -17.06 -6.18 15.44
N ASP A 46 -18.10 -6.61 14.70
CA ASP A 46 -18.40 -8.03 14.51
C ASP A 46 -17.38 -8.73 13.60
N ASP A 47 -16.71 -7.98 12.73
CA ASP A 47 -15.68 -8.50 11.82
C ASP A 47 -14.24 -8.28 12.32
N GLU A 48 -14.05 -7.73 13.52
CA GLU A 48 -12.73 -7.35 14.04
C GLU A 48 -11.78 -8.54 14.16
N GLU A 49 -12.22 -9.64 14.73
CA GLU A 49 -11.40 -10.85 14.85
C GLU A 49 -11.00 -11.38 13.48
N ARG A 50 -11.94 -11.39 12.53
CA ARG A 50 -11.68 -11.78 11.14
C ARG A 50 -10.66 -10.88 10.47
N ALA A 51 -10.73 -9.57 10.69
CA ALA A 51 -9.77 -8.63 10.15
C ALA A 51 -8.36 -8.86 10.72
N LEU A 52 -8.23 -9.02 12.03
CA LEU A 52 -6.95 -9.29 12.68
C LEU A 52 -6.36 -10.63 12.23
N GLU A 53 -7.19 -11.66 12.06
CA GLU A 53 -6.75 -12.96 11.53
C GLU A 53 -6.31 -12.86 10.06
N THR A 54 -6.96 -12.01 9.26
CA THR A 54 -6.53 -11.75 7.89
C THR A 54 -5.13 -11.12 7.86
N TYR A 55 -4.81 -10.18 8.76
CA TYR A 55 -3.45 -9.64 8.89
C TYR A 55 -2.43 -10.70 9.27
N ARG A 56 -2.76 -11.60 10.21
CA ARG A 56 -1.88 -12.72 10.61
C ARG A 56 -1.65 -13.68 9.45
N THR A 57 -2.68 -13.99 8.70
CA THR A 57 -2.61 -14.86 7.52
C THR A 57 -1.73 -14.25 6.43
N TRP A 58 -1.90 -12.95 6.13
CA TRP A 58 -1.11 -12.31 5.08
C TRP A 58 0.36 -12.22 5.45
N ILE A 59 0.70 -11.81 6.66
CA ILE A 59 2.11 -11.76 7.05
C ILE A 59 2.74 -13.15 7.05
N HIS A 60 2.01 -14.18 7.45
CA HIS A 60 2.48 -15.56 7.37
C HIS A 60 2.71 -15.99 5.92
N LEU A 61 1.80 -15.65 5.01
CA LEU A 61 1.99 -15.88 3.58
C LEU A 61 3.26 -15.20 3.04
N PHE A 62 3.53 -13.95 3.42
CA PHE A 62 4.72 -13.24 3.00
C PHE A 62 6.00 -13.90 3.54
N GLU A 63 5.97 -14.45 4.74
CA GLU A 63 7.09 -15.20 5.34
C GLU A 63 7.36 -16.52 4.63
N LEU A 64 6.31 -17.22 4.19
CA LEU A 64 6.43 -18.48 3.45
C LEU A 64 6.95 -18.25 2.02
N LEU A 65 6.51 -17.18 1.38
CA LEU A 65 6.78 -16.92 -0.03
C LEU A 65 7.77 -15.76 -0.21
N ARG A 66 8.93 -15.86 0.42
CA ARG A 66 10.02 -14.85 0.38
C ARG A 66 10.61 -14.63 -1.01
N TYR A 67 10.37 -15.54 -1.93
CA TYR A 67 10.85 -15.42 -3.30
C TYR A 67 10.20 -14.24 -4.05
N TYR A 68 8.97 -13.88 -3.69
CA TYR A 68 8.26 -12.79 -4.33
C TYR A 68 8.56 -11.44 -3.68
N SER A 69 8.67 -10.41 -4.52
CA SER A 69 8.59 -9.02 -4.08
C SER A 69 7.12 -8.62 -4.01
N TRP A 70 6.55 -8.62 -2.83
CA TRP A 70 5.14 -8.28 -2.64
C TRP A 70 4.90 -6.78 -2.78
N ILE A 71 3.84 -6.40 -3.50
CA ILE A 71 3.30 -5.05 -3.51
C ILE A 71 1.97 -5.09 -2.78
N VAL A 72 1.87 -4.37 -1.67
CA VAL A 72 0.66 -4.29 -0.86
C VAL A 72 0.05 -2.90 -1.01
N ASP A 73 -1.10 -2.83 -1.69
CA ASP A 73 -1.82 -1.58 -1.88
C ASP A 73 -2.76 -1.34 -0.71
N ARG A 74 -2.49 -0.29 0.05
CA ARG A 74 -3.07 0.03 1.37
C ARG A 74 -2.88 -1.14 2.35
N PHE A 75 -2.74 -0.88 3.62
CA PHE A 75 -2.58 -1.94 4.61
C PHE A 75 -2.92 -1.40 6.01
N HIS A 76 -2.22 -1.86 7.03
CA HIS A 76 -2.46 -1.55 8.44
C HIS A 76 -2.55 -0.06 8.77
N LEU A 77 -1.74 0.82 8.16
CA LEU A 77 -1.83 2.27 8.39
C LEU A 77 -3.19 2.82 7.95
N SER A 78 -3.72 2.33 6.82
CA SER A 78 -5.06 2.72 6.36
C SER A 78 -6.15 2.27 7.32
N THR A 79 -6.01 1.06 7.89
CA THR A 79 -6.92 0.57 8.92
C THR A 79 -6.84 1.42 10.18
N GLN A 80 -5.64 1.74 10.66
CA GLN A 80 -5.48 2.61 11.83
C GLN A 80 -6.14 3.96 11.63
N VAL A 81 -5.93 4.60 10.47
CA VAL A 81 -6.52 5.91 10.18
C VAL A 81 -8.04 5.81 10.08
N TYR A 82 -8.55 4.84 9.33
CA TYR A 82 -9.99 4.67 9.17
C TYR A 82 -10.69 4.35 10.50
N GLN A 83 -10.19 3.38 11.26
CA GLN A 83 -10.82 2.92 12.49
C GLN A 83 -10.78 4.00 13.59
N SER A 84 -9.67 4.74 13.67
CA SER A 84 -9.57 5.89 14.56
C SER A 84 -10.59 6.97 14.22
N ALA A 85 -10.73 7.32 12.94
CA ALA A 85 -11.66 8.35 12.49
C ALA A 85 -13.14 7.91 12.59
N ALA A 86 -13.46 6.67 12.19
CA ALA A 86 -14.83 6.19 12.09
C ALA A 86 -15.40 5.63 13.39
N ARG A 87 -14.56 5.04 14.24
CA ARG A 87 -14.97 4.31 15.46
C ARG A 87 -14.28 4.80 16.73
N GLY A 88 -13.28 5.68 16.64
CA GLY A 88 -12.44 6.09 17.79
C GLY A 88 -11.58 4.93 18.33
N VAL A 89 -11.34 3.88 17.55
CA VAL A 89 -10.58 2.70 17.97
C VAL A 89 -9.16 2.78 17.42
N GLU A 90 -8.19 2.61 18.33
CA GLU A 90 -6.77 2.58 17.99
C GLU A 90 -6.29 1.12 17.95
N TYR A 91 -5.71 0.72 16.82
CA TYR A 91 -5.10 -0.60 16.65
C TYR A 91 -3.59 -0.52 16.76
N ASP A 92 -3.01 -1.40 17.58
CA ASP A 92 -1.56 -1.58 17.62
C ASP A 92 -1.14 -2.67 16.63
N PHE A 93 -0.37 -2.25 15.62
CA PHE A 93 0.23 -3.13 14.62
C PHE A 93 1.77 -3.22 14.75
N ALA A 94 2.35 -2.88 15.91
CA ALA A 94 3.79 -3.01 16.12
C ALA A 94 4.30 -4.42 15.83
N TRP A 95 3.56 -5.45 16.23
CA TRP A 95 3.85 -6.86 15.94
C TRP A 95 3.91 -7.17 14.44
N LEU A 96 3.04 -6.53 13.65
CA LEU A 96 2.99 -6.70 12.19
C LEU A 96 4.16 -5.99 11.53
N GLU A 97 4.43 -4.74 11.93
CA GLU A 97 5.55 -3.96 11.39
C GLU A 97 6.90 -4.60 11.69
N GLU A 98 7.08 -5.18 12.88
CA GLU A 98 8.30 -5.92 13.23
C GLU A 98 8.54 -7.08 12.23
N ARG A 99 7.51 -7.84 11.91
CA ARG A 99 7.60 -8.95 10.95
C ARG A 99 7.84 -8.45 9.53
N LEU A 100 7.15 -7.39 9.11
CA LEU A 100 7.34 -6.74 7.82
C LEU A 100 8.77 -6.19 7.67
N ALA A 101 9.31 -5.57 8.72
CA ALA A 101 10.68 -5.05 8.74
C ALA A 101 11.73 -6.16 8.53
N ARG A 102 11.54 -7.32 9.18
CA ARG A 102 12.41 -8.51 8.99
C ARG A 102 12.36 -9.06 7.57
N LEU A 103 11.24 -8.86 6.87
CA LEU A 103 11.07 -9.23 5.46
C LEU A 103 11.57 -8.16 4.49
N GLY A 104 12.07 -7.04 4.99
CA GLY A 104 12.58 -5.95 4.17
C GLY A 104 11.51 -5.06 3.56
N PHE A 105 10.27 -5.10 4.04
CA PHE A 105 9.21 -4.21 3.54
C PHE A 105 9.54 -2.75 3.75
N ARG A 106 9.04 -1.92 2.84
CA ARG A 106 9.20 -0.47 2.81
C ARG A 106 7.83 0.19 2.65
N LEU A 107 7.64 1.34 3.26
CA LEU A 107 6.44 2.15 3.09
C LEU A 107 6.64 3.17 1.97
N ILE A 108 5.67 3.24 1.07
CA ILE A 108 5.55 4.33 0.10
C ILE A 108 4.26 5.08 0.41
N LEU A 109 4.39 6.30 0.87
CA LEU A 109 3.28 7.19 1.14
C LEU A 109 3.07 8.11 -0.07
N CYS A 110 2.02 7.84 -0.85
CA CYS A 110 1.64 8.71 -1.96
C CYS A 110 0.82 9.88 -1.43
N THR A 111 1.28 11.09 -1.71
CA THR A 111 0.64 12.32 -1.25
C THR A 111 0.29 13.25 -2.39
N ARG A 112 -0.60 14.19 -2.13
CA ARG A 112 -1.00 15.25 -3.05
C ARG A 112 -1.03 16.59 -2.34
N THR A 113 -0.78 17.67 -3.09
CA THR A 113 -1.11 19.01 -2.63
C THR A 113 -2.63 19.19 -2.55
N ASP A 114 -3.12 19.99 -1.61
CA ASP A 114 -4.56 20.19 -1.40
C ASP A 114 -5.27 20.64 -2.68
N GLY A 115 -4.67 21.56 -3.44
CA GLY A 115 -5.24 22.02 -4.70
C GLY A 115 -5.34 20.95 -5.79
N SER A 116 -4.52 19.89 -5.72
CA SER A 116 -4.53 18.82 -6.72
C SER A 116 -5.65 17.80 -6.52
N PHE A 117 -6.27 17.73 -5.33
CA PHE A 117 -7.40 16.83 -5.07
C PHE A 117 -8.60 17.12 -5.98
N ALA A 118 -8.88 18.39 -6.28
CA ALA A 118 -9.97 18.76 -7.19
C ALA A 118 -9.76 18.22 -8.62
N ALA A 119 -8.53 18.23 -9.11
CA ALA A 119 -8.17 17.66 -10.42
C ALA A 119 -8.28 16.13 -10.40
N ALA A 120 -7.77 15.49 -9.35
CA ALA A 120 -7.88 14.05 -9.16
C ALA A 120 -9.35 13.59 -9.06
N ARG A 121 -10.20 14.36 -8.37
CA ARG A 121 -11.65 14.12 -8.31
C ARG A 121 -12.27 14.07 -9.71
N ARG A 122 -12.02 15.06 -10.55
CA ARG A 122 -12.57 15.08 -11.92
C ARG A 122 -12.20 13.82 -12.71
N ALA A 123 -10.95 13.39 -12.63
CA ALA A 123 -10.50 12.17 -13.29
C ALA A 123 -11.19 10.92 -12.71
N ARG A 124 -11.39 10.87 -11.41
CA ARG A 124 -12.02 9.73 -10.72
C ARG A 124 -13.52 9.64 -10.98
N LEU A 125 -14.23 10.76 -11.02
CA LEU A 125 -15.68 10.79 -11.31
C LEU A 125 -16.02 10.16 -12.66
N ALA A 126 -15.10 10.21 -13.63
CA ALA A 126 -15.31 9.61 -14.95
C ALA A 126 -15.35 8.08 -14.93
N VAL A 127 -14.77 7.45 -13.89
CA VAL A 127 -14.60 5.98 -13.84
C VAL A 127 -15.12 5.36 -12.53
N SER A 128 -15.54 6.16 -11.55
CA SER A 128 -15.99 5.66 -10.25
C SER A 128 -17.43 5.19 -10.29
N GLY A 129 -17.67 3.99 -9.75
CA GLY A 129 -19.02 3.50 -9.48
C GLY A 129 -19.66 4.12 -8.23
N ASN A 130 -18.90 4.86 -7.40
CA ASN A 130 -19.40 5.55 -6.21
C ASN A 130 -18.93 7.01 -6.20
N PRO A 131 -19.54 7.90 -7.02
CA PRO A 131 -19.10 9.29 -7.13
C PRO A 131 -19.29 10.09 -5.83
N GLY A 132 -20.28 9.77 -5.00
CA GLY A 132 -20.59 10.49 -3.76
C GLY A 132 -19.44 10.46 -2.72
N GLN A 133 -18.55 9.48 -2.77
CA GLN A 133 -17.37 9.43 -1.89
C GLN A 133 -16.40 10.59 -2.10
N TYR A 134 -16.52 11.36 -3.19
CA TYR A 134 -15.64 12.48 -3.52
C TYR A 134 -16.29 13.85 -3.28
N ASP A 135 -17.45 13.91 -2.62
CA ASP A 135 -18.16 15.16 -2.40
C ASP A 135 -17.46 16.08 -1.40
N ASP A 136 -16.90 15.52 -0.33
CA ASP A 136 -16.06 16.25 0.62
C ASP A 136 -14.56 15.92 0.41
N LEU A 137 -13.87 16.78 -0.31
CA LEU A 137 -12.42 16.66 -0.51
C LEU A 137 -11.61 16.86 0.78
N GLY A 138 -12.17 17.55 1.76
CA GLY A 138 -11.52 17.74 3.07
C GLY A 138 -11.29 16.43 3.82
N VAL A 139 -12.10 15.40 3.55
CA VAL A 139 -11.88 14.05 4.11
C VAL A 139 -10.53 13.51 3.66
N PHE A 140 -10.20 13.62 2.37
CA PHE A 140 -8.93 13.10 1.83
C PHE A 140 -7.72 13.88 2.33
N VAL A 141 -7.83 15.19 2.53
CA VAL A 141 -6.76 16.00 3.12
C VAL A 141 -6.50 15.54 4.56
N ARG A 142 -7.56 15.40 5.36
CA ARG A 142 -7.43 14.90 6.75
C ARG A 142 -6.88 13.48 6.82
N GLU A 143 -7.34 12.58 5.94
CA GLU A 143 -6.84 11.21 5.86
C GLU A 143 -5.35 11.19 5.50
N GLN A 144 -4.93 12.02 4.55
CA GLN A 144 -3.52 12.14 4.16
C GLN A 144 -2.65 12.61 5.33
N GLU A 145 -3.07 13.62 6.08
CA GLU A 145 -2.32 14.10 7.26
C GLU A 145 -2.27 13.02 8.36
N ALA A 146 -3.36 12.31 8.58
CA ALA A 146 -3.39 11.19 9.52
C ALA A 146 -2.44 10.05 9.09
N LEU A 147 -2.41 9.72 7.79
CA LEU A 147 -1.46 8.74 7.24
C LEU A 147 -0.01 9.19 7.40
N ARG A 148 0.30 10.47 7.15
CA ARG A 148 1.63 11.05 7.43
C ARG A 148 2.04 10.90 8.88
N ALA A 149 1.12 11.20 9.80
CA ALA A 149 1.37 11.07 11.23
C ALA A 149 1.66 9.62 11.65
N ARG A 150 0.94 8.65 11.07
CA ARG A 150 1.18 7.22 11.31
C ARG A 150 2.50 6.76 10.68
N ALA A 151 2.77 7.13 9.42
CA ALA A 151 3.99 6.77 8.73
C ALA A 151 5.27 7.25 9.44
N ARG A 152 5.23 8.44 10.07
CA ARG A 152 6.34 8.96 10.89
C ARG A 152 6.63 8.15 12.15
N ARG A 153 5.64 7.39 12.64
CA ARG A 153 5.77 6.52 13.83
C ARG A 153 6.07 5.07 13.47
N SER A 154 5.95 4.73 12.20
CA SER A 154 6.19 3.38 11.71
C SER A 154 7.66 2.98 11.87
N GLN A 155 7.89 1.71 12.16
CA GLN A 155 9.23 1.11 12.18
C GLN A 155 9.79 0.85 10.77
N LEU A 156 8.93 0.91 9.75
CA LEU A 156 9.33 0.66 8.37
C LEU A 156 9.95 1.91 7.75
N PRO A 157 11.06 1.78 7.01
CA PRO A 157 11.58 2.88 6.21
C PRO A 157 10.48 3.41 5.28
N CYS A 158 10.29 4.72 5.27
CA CYS A 158 9.20 5.37 4.54
C CYS A 158 9.74 6.38 3.52
N LEU A 159 9.20 6.33 2.31
CA LEU A 159 9.35 7.36 1.29
C LEU A 159 8.00 8.05 1.06
N GLU A 160 7.94 9.36 1.21
CA GLU A 160 6.81 10.17 0.76
C GLU A 160 7.02 10.60 -0.69
N VAL A 161 6.02 10.35 -1.54
CA VAL A 161 6.04 10.67 -2.97
C VAL A 161 4.84 11.53 -3.33
N ASP A 162 5.11 12.76 -3.76
CA ASP A 162 4.06 13.63 -4.29
C ASP A 162 3.66 13.17 -5.71
N VAL A 163 2.36 12.87 -5.86
CA VAL A 163 1.75 12.46 -7.13
C VAL A 163 0.73 13.50 -7.63
N SER A 164 0.87 14.76 -7.21
CA SER A 164 -0.05 15.86 -7.55
C SER A 164 -0.16 16.11 -9.05
N ASN A 165 0.95 15.98 -9.76
CA ASN A 165 1.05 16.17 -11.22
C ASN A 165 0.57 14.96 -12.02
N SER A 166 0.26 13.84 -11.35
CA SER A 166 -0.15 12.57 -11.96
C SER A 166 0.89 11.96 -12.92
N ASP A 167 2.16 12.36 -12.81
CA ASP A 167 3.28 11.73 -13.54
C ASP A 167 3.66 10.42 -12.83
N ILE A 168 2.93 9.38 -13.17
CA ILE A 168 3.10 8.05 -12.57
C ILE A 168 4.44 7.40 -12.94
N PRO A 169 4.94 7.51 -14.19
CA PRO A 169 6.28 7.03 -14.53
C PRO A 169 7.39 7.67 -13.69
N ALA A 170 7.44 8.98 -13.58
CA ALA A 170 8.44 9.67 -12.78
C ALA A 170 8.35 9.31 -11.27
N ALA A 171 7.13 9.14 -10.75
CA ALA A 171 6.93 8.65 -9.38
C ALA A 171 7.47 7.24 -9.20
N ALA A 172 7.25 6.33 -10.17
CA ALA A 172 7.77 4.97 -10.14
C ALA A 172 9.30 4.95 -10.19
N ASP A 173 9.92 5.74 -11.09
CA ASP A 173 11.37 5.88 -11.17
C ASP A 173 11.99 6.34 -9.84
N ARG A 174 11.38 7.33 -9.19
CA ARG A 174 11.83 7.84 -7.89
C ARG A 174 11.75 6.78 -6.81
N ILE A 175 10.65 6.01 -6.77
CA ILE A 175 10.47 4.92 -5.80
C ILE A 175 11.53 3.84 -6.03
N VAL A 176 11.72 3.40 -7.26
CA VAL A 176 12.69 2.35 -7.61
C VAL A 176 14.12 2.79 -7.27
N ALA A 177 14.48 4.06 -7.55
CA ALA A 177 15.76 4.61 -7.16
C ALA A 177 15.98 4.57 -5.64
N TRP A 178 14.96 4.96 -4.86
CA TRP A 178 15.02 4.90 -3.40
C TRP A 178 15.08 3.46 -2.86
N LEU A 179 14.29 2.54 -3.42
CA LEU A 179 14.34 1.12 -3.05
C LEU A 179 15.74 0.54 -3.30
N ALA A 180 16.37 0.86 -4.44
CA ALA A 180 17.73 0.44 -4.74
C ALA A 180 18.74 1.01 -3.73
N ALA A 181 18.62 2.28 -3.37
CA ALA A 181 19.52 2.94 -2.44
C ALA A 181 19.39 2.45 -0.99
N THR A 182 18.23 1.88 -0.64
CA THR A 182 17.91 1.41 0.73
C THR A 182 17.88 -0.10 0.89
N GLY A 183 18.36 -0.85 -0.12
CA GLY A 183 18.35 -2.32 -0.10
C GLY A 183 16.95 -2.93 -0.19
N GLY A 184 15.97 -2.18 -0.65
CA GLY A 184 14.58 -2.65 -0.82
C GLY A 184 14.35 -3.40 -2.14
N LEU A 185 15.28 -3.27 -3.10
CA LEU A 185 15.40 -4.18 -4.24
C LEU A 185 16.49 -5.18 -3.85
N GLY A 186 16.14 -6.45 -3.65
CA GLY A 186 17.14 -7.47 -3.44
C GLY A 186 18.19 -7.38 -4.54
N GLU A 187 19.47 -7.41 -4.19
CA GLU A 187 20.52 -7.68 -5.16
C GLU A 187 20.15 -9.00 -5.80
N GLY A 188 19.74 -8.96 -7.07
CA GLY A 188 19.50 -10.17 -7.81
C GLY A 188 20.76 -10.99 -7.69
N GLU A 189 20.69 -12.15 -7.05
CA GLU A 189 21.79 -13.09 -7.08
C GLU A 189 22.16 -13.27 -8.56
N SER A 190 23.22 -12.57 -8.93
CA SER A 190 23.82 -12.71 -10.24
C SER A 190 24.34 -14.13 -10.31
N GLY A 191 23.48 -15.01 -10.91
CA GLY A 191 23.84 -16.28 -11.48
C GLY A 191 25.01 -17.03 -10.88
N LYS A 192 24.77 -17.86 -9.87
CA LYS A 192 25.41 -19.16 -9.83
C LYS A 192 24.37 -20.18 -10.31
N VAL A 193 24.22 -20.27 -11.61
CA VAL A 193 23.76 -21.50 -12.26
C VAL A 193 24.95 -22.44 -12.10
N GLY A 194 24.89 -23.31 -11.12
CA GLY A 194 25.79 -24.45 -11.02
C GLY A 194 25.61 -25.31 -12.25
N THR A 195 26.69 -25.53 -12.94
CA THR A 195 26.88 -26.55 -13.97
C THR A 195 26.56 -27.93 -13.44
#